data_4b597b3ddd7d79679893fce2bd182183
#
_entry.id   4b597b3ddd7d79679893fce2bd182183
#
_cell.length_a   1.000
_cell.length_b   1.000
_cell.length_c   1.000
_cell.angle_alpha   90.00
_cell.angle_beta   90.00
_cell.angle_gamma   90.00
#
_symmetry.space_group_name_H-M   'P 1'
#
loop_
_entity.id
_entity.type
_entity.pdbx_description
1 polymer ?
#
loop_
_entity_poly.entity_id
_entity_poly.type
_entity_poly.pdbx_seq_one_letter_code
_entity_poly.pdbx_strand_id
1 'polypeptide(L)'
;MNHLRDRTALVTGGSRGIGAGIAMTLARAGANVAINYLERADAAHAVCSEIIAMGQRAIAVQADVSLSRDVKRMIAGIEESLGGIDILVNNAAIAKPRKLEDISEEEWDEILTVNLKSVFLVTQAVIGGMRKRKWGRIINLSSVAAQTGGAVGAHYASSKAGIIGLTHSCASAFVKEGITVNAIAPALVETDMVTSNPNANPGLIPMGHFGKVDDVASVALMLATNEYITGQTISVNGGWFMT
;
A
#
# COMPACT_ATOMS: atom_id res chain seq x y z
N MET A 1 17.99 -12.26 8.47
CA MET A 1 18.78 -11.97 7.24
C MET A 1 18.36 -10.58 6.76
N ASN A 2 19.31 -9.63 6.66
CA ASN A 2 19.03 -8.23 6.27
C ASN A 2 18.94 -8.11 4.74
N HIS A 3 17.90 -8.69 4.14
CA HIS A 3 17.72 -8.69 2.67
C HIS A 3 17.49 -7.29 2.07
N LEU A 4 17.03 -6.31 2.90
CA LEU A 4 16.74 -4.95 2.48
C LEU A 4 17.69 -3.92 3.08
N ARG A 5 18.89 -4.36 3.52
CA ARG A 5 19.89 -3.45 4.07
C ARG A 5 20.22 -2.33 3.07
N ASP A 6 20.30 -1.10 3.59
CA ASP A 6 20.58 0.12 2.83
C ASP A 6 19.48 0.51 1.82
N ARG A 7 18.32 -0.15 1.85
CA ARG A 7 17.15 0.24 1.05
C ARG A 7 16.25 1.19 1.84
N THR A 8 15.63 2.12 1.13
CA THR A 8 14.62 3.03 1.68
C THR A 8 13.24 2.67 1.17
N ALA A 9 12.32 2.42 2.09
CA ALA A 9 10.91 2.16 1.79
C ALA A 9 10.04 3.37 2.14
N LEU A 10 9.11 3.72 1.26
CA LEU A 10 8.00 4.63 1.54
C LEU A 10 6.72 3.81 1.64
N VAL A 11 6.01 3.94 2.77
CA VAL A 11 4.68 3.35 2.97
C VAL A 11 3.65 4.45 3.12
N THR A 12 2.75 4.59 2.16
CA THR A 12 1.65 5.56 2.25
C THR A 12 0.55 5.03 3.16
N GLY A 13 -0.03 5.91 4.00
CA GLY A 13 -0.98 5.49 5.03
C GLY A 13 -0.39 4.50 6.02
N GLY A 14 0.91 4.63 6.35
CA GLY A 14 1.69 3.70 7.15
C GLY A 14 1.54 3.83 8.67
N SER A 15 0.66 4.70 9.17
CA SER A 15 0.52 4.98 10.60
C SER A 15 -0.24 3.89 11.38
N ARG A 16 -0.98 3.00 10.73
CA ARG A 16 -1.79 1.94 11.35
C ARG A 16 -2.09 0.78 10.41
N GLY A 17 -2.69 -0.28 10.96
CA GLY A 17 -3.23 -1.42 10.21
C GLY A 17 -2.20 -2.07 9.29
N ILE A 18 -2.61 -2.42 8.08
CA ILE A 18 -1.78 -3.10 7.08
C ILE A 18 -0.51 -2.29 6.78
N GLY A 19 -0.65 -0.96 6.61
CA GLY A 19 0.50 -0.11 6.30
C GLY A 19 1.58 -0.13 7.39
N ALA A 20 1.20 -0.03 8.66
CA ALA A 20 2.12 -0.13 9.78
C ALA A 20 2.79 -1.51 9.86
N GLY A 21 2.02 -2.59 9.68
CA GLY A 21 2.56 -3.95 9.67
C GLY A 21 3.57 -4.18 8.54
N ILE A 22 3.30 -3.67 7.35
CA ILE A 22 4.24 -3.72 6.23
C ILE A 22 5.50 -2.92 6.56
N ALA A 23 5.36 -1.68 7.08
CA ALA A 23 6.48 -0.84 7.47
C ALA A 23 7.41 -1.54 8.47
N MET A 24 6.84 -2.11 9.54
CA MET A 24 7.56 -2.87 10.56
C MET A 24 8.26 -4.11 9.97
N THR A 25 7.60 -4.80 9.06
CA THR A 25 8.17 -6.01 8.43
C THR A 25 9.33 -5.68 7.50
N LEU A 26 9.25 -4.60 6.71
CA LEU A 26 10.34 -4.12 5.88
C LEU A 26 11.52 -3.63 6.73
N ALA A 27 11.25 -2.96 7.85
CA ALA A 27 12.28 -2.52 8.80
C ALA A 27 13.02 -3.71 9.45
N ARG A 28 12.30 -4.77 9.89
CA ARG A 28 12.92 -6.01 10.40
C ARG A 28 13.82 -6.69 9.36
N ALA A 29 13.51 -6.51 8.07
CA ALA A 29 14.34 -7.00 6.97
C ALA A 29 15.52 -6.08 6.62
N GLY A 30 15.69 -4.96 7.32
CA GLY A 30 16.84 -4.06 7.21
C GLY A 30 16.58 -2.75 6.47
N ALA A 31 15.35 -2.47 6.00
CA ALA A 31 15.03 -1.23 5.31
C ALA A 31 14.93 -0.03 6.26
N ASN A 32 15.39 1.14 5.80
CA ASN A 32 14.97 2.42 6.35
C ASN A 32 13.55 2.72 5.86
N VAL A 33 12.71 3.36 6.68
CA VAL A 33 11.28 3.50 6.35
C VAL A 33 10.78 4.92 6.53
N ALA A 34 10.15 5.45 5.50
CA ALA A 34 9.33 6.66 5.58
C ALA A 34 7.85 6.27 5.74
N ILE A 35 7.21 6.78 6.77
CA ILE A 35 5.79 6.58 7.06
C ILE A 35 5.04 7.84 6.62
N ASN A 36 4.25 7.73 5.56
CA ASN A 36 3.32 8.81 5.23
C ASN A 36 2.02 8.65 6.03
N TYR A 37 1.49 9.76 6.48
CA TYR A 37 0.19 9.88 7.13
C TYR A 37 -0.52 11.17 6.72
N LEU A 38 -1.85 11.22 6.90
CA LEU A 38 -2.64 12.45 6.71
C LEU A 38 -2.97 13.10 8.06
N GLU A 39 -3.54 12.36 9.01
CA GLU A 39 -4.11 12.90 10.25
C GLU A 39 -3.49 12.30 11.54
N ARG A 40 -3.06 11.06 11.51
CA ARG A 40 -2.63 10.31 12.70
C ARG A 40 -1.13 10.48 12.99
N ALA A 41 -0.73 11.70 13.36
CA ALA A 41 0.67 12.03 13.66
C ALA A 41 1.26 11.14 14.77
N ASP A 42 0.58 11.05 15.92
CA ASP A 42 1.05 10.27 17.07
C ASP A 42 1.26 8.80 16.72
N ALA A 43 0.32 8.19 15.99
CA ALA A 43 0.44 6.82 15.53
C ALA A 43 1.60 6.63 14.56
N ALA A 44 1.82 7.57 13.63
CA ALA A 44 2.94 7.52 12.70
C ALA A 44 4.29 7.62 13.43
N HIS A 45 4.40 8.52 14.41
CA HIS A 45 5.59 8.68 15.25
C HIS A 45 5.84 7.45 16.13
N ALA A 46 4.79 6.80 16.66
CA ALA A 46 4.92 5.56 17.41
C ALA A 46 5.54 4.44 16.55
N VAL A 47 5.04 4.23 15.32
CA VAL A 47 5.61 3.27 14.37
C VAL A 47 7.07 3.61 14.05
N CYS A 48 7.40 4.89 13.82
CA CYS A 48 8.80 5.30 13.61
C CYS A 48 9.68 4.98 14.82
N SER A 49 9.21 5.23 16.04
CA SER A 49 9.96 4.94 17.27
C SER A 49 10.27 3.45 17.41
N GLU A 50 9.31 2.58 17.10
CA GLU A 50 9.53 1.13 17.10
C GLU A 50 10.56 0.70 16.03
N ILE A 51 10.50 1.28 14.83
CA ILE A 51 11.48 1.01 13.76
C ILE A 51 12.88 1.46 14.18
N ILE A 52 13.00 2.63 14.81
CA ILE A 52 14.28 3.16 15.31
C ILE A 52 14.84 2.24 16.41
N ALA A 53 13.99 1.73 17.30
CA ALA A 53 14.39 0.76 18.32
C ALA A 53 14.92 -0.56 17.75
N MET A 54 14.57 -0.92 16.50
CA MET A 54 15.15 -2.06 15.78
C MET A 54 16.50 -1.73 15.11
N GLY A 55 17.01 -0.51 15.22
CA GLY A 55 18.28 -0.07 14.64
C GLY A 55 18.18 0.45 13.20
N GLN A 56 16.98 0.69 12.68
CA GLN A 56 16.77 1.27 11.36
C GLN A 56 16.46 2.77 11.48
N ARG A 57 16.65 3.53 10.37
CA ARG A 57 16.22 4.92 10.29
C ARG A 57 14.74 4.97 9.90
N ALA A 58 13.98 5.84 10.56
CA ALA A 58 12.58 6.07 10.21
C ALA A 58 12.20 7.54 10.35
N ILE A 59 11.30 7.99 9.48
CA ILE A 59 10.68 9.33 9.55
C ILE A 59 9.18 9.23 9.30
N ALA A 60 8.41 10.09 9.98
CA ALA A 60 7.00 10.30 9.71
C ALA A 60 6.82 11.57 8.89
N VAL A 61 6.07 11.50 7.78
CA VAL A 61 5.87 12.63 6.86
C VAL A 61 4.39 12.85 6.61
N GLN A 62 3.89 14.03 7.01
CA GLN A 62 2.50 14.41 6.73
C GLN A 62 2.35 14.87 5.29
N ALA A 63 1.47 14.22 4.54
CA ALA A 63 1.10 14.64 3.19
C ALA A 63 -0.25 14.04 2.79
N ASP A 64 -1.05 14.81 2.07
CA ASP A 64 -2.19 14.29 1.32
C ASP A 64 -1.69 13.73 -0.03
N VAL A 65 -1.68 12.40 -0.14
CA VAL A 65 -1.20 11.70 -1.34
C VAL A 65 -2.12 11.88 -2.56
N SER A 66 -3.31 12.43 -2.38
CA SER A 66 -4.24 12.79 -3.45
C SER A 66 -3.86 14.09 -4.17
N LEU A 67 -2.94 14.88 -3.56
CA LEU A 67 -2.49 16.19 -4.04
C LEU A 67 -1.05 16.13 -4.58
N SER A 68 -0.87 16.37 -5.87
CA SER A 68 0.46 16.32 -6.53
C SER A 68 1.51 17.21 -5.86
N ARG A 69 1.11 18.40 -5.35
CA ARG A 69 2.02 19.31 -4.64
C ARG A 69 2.55 18.68 -3.36
N ASP A 70 1.67 18.05 -2.58
CA ASP A 70 2.03 17.42 -1.31
C ASP A 70 2.89 16.19 -1.52
N VAL A 71 2.57 15.37 -2.55
CA VAL A 71 3.40 14.24 -2.96
C VAL A 71 4.82 14.69 -3.30
N LYS A 72 4.99 15.72 -4.13
CA LYS A 72 6.32 16.22 -4.50
C LYS A 72 7.13 16.69 -3.30
N ARG A 73 6.49 17.44 -2.38
CA ARG A 73 7.12 17.90 -1.13
C ARG A 73 7.52 16.72 -0.24
N MET A 74 6.64 15.73 -0.08
CA MET A 74 6.89 14.51 0.69
C MET A 74 8.10 13.75 0.14
N ILE A 75 8.14 13.48 -1.16
CA ILE A 75 9.24 12.73 -1.79
C ILE A 75 10.57 13.47 -1.60
N ALA A 76 10.63 14.79 -1.85
CA ALA A 76 11.83 15.58 -1.66
C ALA A 76 12.37 15.50 -0.21
N GLY A 77 11.49 15.64 0.80
CA GLY A 77 11.88 15.54 2.21
C GLY A 77 12.35 14.13 2.61
N ILE A 78 11.76 13.08 2.02
CA ILE A 78 12.21 11.70 2.25
C ILE A 78 13.59 11.48 1.63
N GLU A 79 13.80 11.92 0.39
CA GLU A 79 15.08 11.75 -0.30
C GLU A 79 16.21 12.51 0.38
N GLU A 80 15.94 13.70 0.93
CA GLU A 80 16.90 14.46 1.74
C GLU A 80 17.24 13.73 3.05
N SER A 81 16.26 13.15 3.71
CA SER A 81 16.44 12.53 5.03
C SER A 81 16.96 11.12 4.99
N LEU A 82 16.47 10.26 4.10
CA LEU A 82 16.74 8.82 4.05
C LEU A 82 17.45 8.35 2.79
N GLY A 83 17.62 9.22 1.81
CA GLY A 83 18.11 8.86 0.48
C GLY A 83 16.99 8.42 -0.46
N GLY A 84 17.38 8.01 -1.66
CA GLY A 84 16.43 7.67 -2.73
C GLY A 84 15.50 6.51 -2.37
N ILE A 85 14.22 6.64 -2.69
CA ILE A 85 13.20 5.63 -2.40
C ILE A 85 13.36 4.43 -3.33
N ASP A 86 13.63 3.27 -2.75
CA ASP A 86 13.83 2.01 -3.47
C ASP A 86 12.56 1.15 -3.48
N ILE A 87 11.78 1.20 -2.40
CA ILE A 87 10.55 0.43 -2.23
C ILE A 87 9.41 1.40 -2.00
N LEU A 88 8.36 1.30 -2.81
CA LEU A 88 7.12 2.04 -2.64
C LEU A 88 5.98 1.08 -2.30
N VAL A 89 5.30 1.33 -1.18
CA VAL A 89 4.06 0.65 -0.81
C VAL A 89 2.92 1.66 -0.87
N ASN A 90 2.10 1.57 -1.91
CA ASN A 90 0.88 2.36 -2.05
C ASN A 90 -0.25 1.68 -1.26
N ASN A 91 -0.43 2.09 -0.01
CA ASN A 91 -1.42 1.53 0.91
C ASN A 91 -2.51 2.52 1.32
N ALA A 92 -2.27 3.83 1.25
CA ALA A 92 -3.25 4.84 1.62
C ALA A 92 -4.58 4.65 0.86
N ALA A 93 -5.68 4.56 1.60
CA ALA A 93 -7.01 4.38 1.03
C ALA A 93 -8.10 4.77 2.04
N ILE A 94 -9.26 5.10 1.51
CA ILE A 94 -10.50 5.29 2.26
C ILE A 94 -11.57 4.31 1.76
N ALA A 95 -12.52 4.00 2.64
CA ALA A 95 -13.66 3.16 2.34
C ALA A 95 -14.92 3.79 2.94
N LYS A 96 -15.93 4.02 2.12
CA LYS A 96 -17.24 4.57 2.51
C LYS A 96 -18.31 3.60 2.01
N PRO A 97 -18.83 2.68 2.86
CA PRO A 97 -19.86 1.72 2.43
C PRO A 97 -21.12 2.45 1.92
N ARG A 98 -21.53 2.15 0.67
CA ARG A 98 -22.70 2.71 0.03
C ARG A 98 -23.35 1.70 -0.92
N LYS A 99 -24.67 1.75 -1.05
CA LYS A 99 -25.35 1.12 -2.19
C LYS A 99 -25.14 1.95 -3.45
N LEU A 100 -25.26 1.32 -4.61
CA LEU A 100 -25.00 2.01 -5.89
C LEU A 100 -25.85 3.28 -6.06
N GLU A 101 -27.12 3.19 -5.71
CA GLU A 101 -28.10 4.28 -5.83
C GLU A 101 -27.84 5.45 -4.87
N ASP A 102 -27.05 5.23 -3.81
CA ASP A 102 -26.75 6.24 -2.78
C ASP A 102 -25.35 6.88 -2.97
N ILE A 103 -24.58 6.46 -3.97
CA ILE A 103 -23.27 7.04 -4.26
C ILE A 103 -23.45 8.37 -4.98
N SER A 104 -23.02 9.48 -4.36
CA SER A 104 -22.98 10.76 -5.04
C SER A 104 -21.74 10.88 -5.96
N GLU A 105 -21.79 11.82 -6.92
CA GLU A 105 -20.66 12.10 -7.80
C GLU A 105 -19.41 12.53 -7.00
N GLU A 106 -19.60 13.33 -5.97
CA GLU A 106 -18.52 13.80 -5.09
C GLU A 106 -17.88 12.64 -4.29
N GLU A 107 -18.71 11.71 -3.77
CA GLU A 107 -18.17 10.52 -3.07
C GLU A 107 -17.44 9.58 -4.04
N TRP A 108 -17.94 9.44 -5.27
CA TRP A 108 -17.28 8.71 -6.33
C TRP A 108 -15.90 9.31 -6.62
N ASP A 109 -15.85 10.61 -6.89
CA ASP A 109 -14.61 11.32 -7.23
C ASP A 109 -13.60 11.30 -6.07
N GLU A 110 -14.05 11.46 -4.83
CA GLU A 110 -13.20 11.38 -3.66
C GLU A 110 -12.53 9.99 -3.54
N ILE A 111 -13.32 8.91 -3.66
CA ILE A 111 -12.80 7.54 -3.57
C ILE A 111 -11.80 7.25 -4.69
N LEU A 112 -12.12 7.61 -5.93
CA LEU A 112 -11.20 7.43 -7.05
C LEU A 112 -9.92 8.27 -6.88
N THR A 113 -10.05 9.49 -6.39
CA THR A 113 -8.94 10.42 -6.18
C THR A 113 -8.01 9.91 -5.06
N VAL A 114 -8.56 9.51 -3.93
CA VAL A 114 -7.74 9.03 -2.81
C VAL A 114 -7.17 7.64 -3.08
N ASN A 115 -7.96 6.70 -3.61
CA ASN A 115 -7.55 5.30 -3.69
C ASN A 115 -6.75 4.96 -4.97
N LEU A 116 -7.03 5.63 -6.09
CA LEU A 116 -6.41 5.28 -7.38
C LEU A 116 -5.48 6.36 -7.90
N LYS A 117 -5.94 7.63 -7.98
CA LYS A 117 -5.11 8.72 -8.46
C LYS A 117 -3.86 8.92 -7.59
N SER A 118 -3.97 8.75 -6.27
CA SER A 118 -2.82 8.83 -5.36
C SER A 118 -1.72 7.82 -5.72
N VAL A 119 -2.11 6.57 -6.03
CA VAL A 119 -1.18 5.51 -6.45
C VAL A 119 -0.40 5.94 -7.70
N PHE A 120 -1.10 6.53 -8.68
CA PHE A 120 -0.46 7.10 -9.87
C PHE A 120 0.50 8.23 -9.51
N LEU A 121 0.07 9.21 -8.69
CA LEU A 121 0.88 10.39 -8.36
C LEU A 121 2.16 10.02 -7.60
N VAL A 122 2.06 9.13 -6.59
CA VAL A 122 3.23 8.71 -5.81
C VAL A 122 4.17 7.86 -6.66
N THR A 123 3.63 6.93 -7.46
CA THR A 123 4.43 6.13 -8.41
C THR A 123 5.18 7.02 -9.40
N GLN A 124 4.49 8.01 -10.00
CA GLN A 124 5.11 8.96 -10.93
C GLN A 124 6.24 9.77 -10.27
N ALA A 125 6.08 10.13 -9.01
CA ALA A 125 7.07 10.93 -8.29
C ALA A 125 8.36 10.15 -7.97
N VAL A 126 8.29 8.84 -7.71
CA VAL A 126 9.47 8.02 -7.33
C VAL A 126 10.16 7.34 -8.51
N ILE A 127 9.43 7.12 -9.62
CA ILE A 127 9.93 6.27 -10.71
C ILE A 127 11.22 6.78 -11.34
N GLY A 128 11.40 8.09 -11.44
CA GLY A 128 12.62 8.71 -12.00
C GLY A 128 13.88 8.34 -11.21
N GLY A 129 13.80 8.31 -9.89
CA GLY A 129 14.86 7.86 -8.99
C GLY A 129 15.16 6.36 -9.13
N MET A 130 14.13 5.52 -9.15
CA MET A 130 14.27 4.07 -9.34
C MET A 130 14.93 3.73 -10.69
N ARG A 131 14.53 4.41 -11.78
CA ARG A 131 15.13 4.26 -13.10
C ARG A 131 16.63 4.58 -13.12
N LYS A 132 17.03 5.68 -12.49
CA LYS A 132 18.46 6.06 -12.40
C LYS A 132 19.30 4.98 -11.69
N ARG A 133 18.73 4.35 -10.65
CA ARG A 133 19.39 3.28 -9.90
C ARG A 133 19.23 1.89 -10.52
N LYS A 134 18.41 1.75 -11.57
CA LYS A 134 18.03 0.49 -12.22
C LYS A 134 17.54 -0.56 -11.21
N TRP A 135 16.84 -0.10 -10.19
CA TRP A 135 16.27 -0.92 -9.15
C TRP A 135 15.06 -0.24 -8.52
N GLY A 136 13.98 -0.98 -8.34
CA GLY A 136 12.78 -0.51 -7.66
C GLY A 136 11.78 -1.62 -7.40
N ARG A 137 11.01 -1.48 -6.32
CA ARG A 137 9.92 -2.38 -5.95
C ARG A 137 8.68 -1.55 -5.63
N ILE A 138 7.62 -1.72 -6.41
CA ILE A 138 6.35 -1.02 -6.20
C ILE A 138 5.30 -2.06 -5.85
N ILE A 139 4.67 -1.87 -4.70
CA ILE A 139 3.65 -2.76 -4.14
C ILE A 139 2.38 -1.96 -3.92
N ASN A 140 1.32 -2.31 -4.62
CA ASN A 140 0.05 -1.60 -4.59
C ASN A 140 -0.99 -2.39 -3.79
N LEU A 141 -1.62 -1.80 -2.78
CA LEU A 141 -2.71 -2.44 -2.03
C LEU A 141 -4.04 -2.29 -2.80
N SER A 142 -4.42 -3.36 -3.49
CA SER A 142 -5.74 -3.54 -4.06
C SER A 142 -6.71 -4.10 -3.00
N SER A 143 -7.64 -4.96 -3.36
CA SER A 143 -8.59 -5.62 -2.49
C SER A 143 -9.26 -6.80 -3.23
N VAL A 144 -9.76 -7.78 -2.49
CA VAL A 144 -10.68 -8.80 -3.04
C VAL A 144 -11.90 -8.15 -3.70
N ALA A 145 -12.31 -6.96 -3.26
CA ALA A 145 -13.40 -6.19 -3.86
C ALA A 145 -13.14 -5.84 -5.35
N ALA A 146 -11.89 -5.72 -5.76
CA ALA A 146 -11.54 -5.50 -7.18
C ALA A 146 -11.93 -6.68 -8.09
N GLN A 147 -12.04 -7.87 -7.50
CA GLN A 147 -12.27 -9.14 -8.20
C GLN A 147 -13.73 -9.63 -8.04
N THR A 148 -14.36 -9.31 -6.91
CA THR A 148 -15.69 -9.82 -6.56
C THR A 148 -16.78 -8.75 -6.51
N GLY A 149 -16.42 -7.45 -6.66
CA GLY A 149 -17.31 -6.31 -6.42
C GLY A 149 -17.36 -5.90 -4.95
N GLY A 150 -17.23 -6.85 -4.02
CA GLY A 150 -17.21 -6.59 -2.58
C GLY A 150 -18.47 -5.96 -2.01
N ALA A 151 -18.44 -5.58 -0.73
CA ALA A 151 -19.58 -5.01 0.01
C ALA A 151 -19.45 -3.51 0.31
N VAL A 152 -18.35 -2.87 -0.08
CA VAL A 152 -18.11 -1.44 0.20
C VAL A 152 -18.85 -0.54 -0.77
N GLY A 153 -18.98 -0.96 -2.03
CA GLY A 153 -19.69 -0.22 -3.08
C GLY A 153 -18.89 -0.11 -4.37
N ALA A 154 -19.59 0.28 -5.45
CA ALA A 154 -19.06 0.29 -6.81
C ALA A 154 -17.83 1.21 -6.97
N HIS A 155 -17.84 2.40 -6.35
CA HIS A 155 -16.72 3.34 -6.38
C HIS A 155 -15.44 2.74 -5.78
N TYR A 156 -15.55 2.06 -4.62
CA TYR A 156 -14.40 1.40 -3.99
C TYR A 156 -13.88 0.24 -4.85
N ALA A 157 -14.79 -0.66 -5.28
CA ALA A 157 -14.43 -1.79 -6.14
C ALA A 157 -13.75 -1.31 -7.43
N SER A 158 -14.29 -0.28 -8.08
CA SER A 158 -13.72 0.34 -9.28
C SER A 158 -12.34 0.92 -9.01
N SER A 159 -12.14 1.63 -7.88
CA SER A 159 -10.83 2.18 -7.52
C SER A 159 -9.78 1.07 -7.34
N LYS A 160 -10.15 -0.04 -6.67
CA LYS A 160 -9.26 -1.17 -6.41
C LYS A 160 -8.99 -2.02 -7.66
N ALA A 161 -9.96 -2.13 -8.57
CA ALA A 161 -9.76 -2.75 -9.88
C ALA A 161 -8.84 -1.89 -10.77
N GLY A 162 -9.00 -0.56 -10.74
CA GLY A 162 -8.10 0.36 -11.42
C GLY A 162 -6.64 0.23 -10.98
N ILE A 163 -6.38 -0.06 -9.71
CA ILE A 163 -5.02 -0.34 -9.20
C ILE A 163 -4.41 -1.57 -9.89
N ILE A 164 -5.19 -2.62 -10.15
CA ILE A 164 -4.71 -3.82 -10.86
C ILE A 164 -4.30 -3.45 -12.29
N GLY A 165 -5.14 -2.69 -13.01
CA GLY A 165 -4.82 -2.20 -14.35
C GLY A 165 -3.57 -1.31 -14.38
N LEU A 166 -3.44 -0.39 -13.41
CA LEU A 166 -2.25 0.45 -13.26
C LEU A 166 -0.99 -0.38 -12.96
N THR A 167 -1.12 -1.43 -12.13
CA THR A 167 -0.04 -2.36 -11.82
C THR A 167 0.48 -3.06 -13.08
N HIS A 168 -0.40 -3.60 -13.92
CA HIS A 168 -0.02 -4.25 -15.17
C HIS A 168 0.67 -3.28 -16.14
N SER A 169 0.12 -2.08 -16.30
CA SER A 169 0.69 -1.04 -17.17
C SER A 169 2.10 -0.64 -16.71
N CYS A 170 2.28 -0.37 -15.41
CA CYS A 170 3.58 0.00 -14.85
C CYS A 170 4.58 -1.17 -14.90
N ALA A 171 4.15 -2.39 -14.62
CA ALA A 171 5.02 -3.57 -14.70
C ALA A 171 5.56 -3.75 -16.11
N SER A 172 4.70 -3.69 -17.13
CA SER A 172 5.11 -3.78 -18.53
C SER A 172 6.07 -2.66 -18.93
N ALA A 173 5.81 -1.44 -18.47
CA ALA A 173 6.64 -0.28 -18.82
C ALA A 173 8.04 -0.32 -18.19
N PHE A 174 8.19 -0.88 -16.97
CA PHE A 174 9.40 -0.72 -16.17
C PHE A 174 10.23 -1.98 -15.99
N VAL A 175 9.76 -3.15 -16.44
CA VAL A 175 10.44 -4.44 -16.23
C VAL A 175 11.88 -4.46 -16.75
N LYS A 176 12.14 -3.85 -17.91
CA LYS A 176 13.49 -3.76 -18.49
C LYS A 176 14.43 -2.82 -17.75
N GLU A 177 13.91 -2.06 -16.80
CA GLU A 177 14.66 -1.10 -16.01
C GLU A 177 15.01 -1.62 -14.59
N GLY A 178 14.80 -2.92 -14.32
CA GLY A 178 15.06 -3.56 -13.03
C GLY A 178 14.02 -3.22 -11.95
N ILE A 179 12.84 -2.76 -12.37
CA ILE A 179 11.75 -2.35 -11.46
C ILE A 179 10.59 -3.35 -11.58
N THR A 180 10.17 -3.89 -10.44
CA THR A 180 8.97 -4.73 -10.38
C THR A 180 7.79 -3.96 -9.81
N VAL A 181 6.60 -4.24 -10.32
CA VAL A 181 5.35 -3.62 -9.86
C VAL A 181 4.31 -4.72 -9.67
N ASN A 182 3.80 -4.87 -8.46
CA ASN A 182 2.83 -5.90 -8.12
C ASN A 182 1.70 -5.32 -7.26
N ALA A 183 0.58 -6.02 -7.22
CA ALA A 183 -0.53 -5.72 -6.33
C ALA A 183 -0.71 -6.83 -5.29
N ILE A 184 -1.23 -6.47 -4.12
CA ILE A 184 -1.75 -7.41 -3.14
C ILE A 184 -3.26 -7.15 -3.03
N ALA A 185 -4.07 -8.20 -3.03
CA ALA A 185 -5.52 -8.14 -2.90
C ALA A 185 -5.97 -8.83 -1.61
N PRO A 186 -5.96 -8.12 -0.45
CA PRO A 186 -6.45 -8.66 0.80
C PRO A 186 -7.98 -8.80 0.80
N ALA A 187 -8.49 -9.73 1.61
CA ALA A 187 -9.88 -9.73 2.05
C ALA A 187 -10.04 -8.92 3.35
N LEU A 188 -10.89 -9.37 4.26
CA LEU A 188 -11.06 -8.76 5.58
C LEU A 188 -9.87 -9.12 6.48
N VAL A 189 -9.09 -8.12 6.84
CA VAL A 189 -7.91 -8.23 7.71
C VAL A 189 -8.21 -7.51 9.02
N GLU A 190 -7.84 -8.10 10.16
CA GLU A 190 -8.03 -7.54 11.51
C GLU A 190 -7.31 -6.19 11.62
N THR A 191 -8.06 -5.12 11.38
CA THR A 191 -7.64 -3.72 11.49
C THR A 191 -8.80 -2.91 12.05
N ASP A 192 -8.54 -1.71 12.57
CA ASP A 192 -9.60 -0.81 13.05
C ASP A 192 -10.72 -0.63 12.02
N MET A 193 -10.38 -0.57 10.73
CA MET A 193 -11.34 -0.41 9.63
C MET A 193 -12.32 -1.58 9.54
N VAL A 194 -11.87 -2.81 9.84
CA VAL A 194 -12.69 -4.02 9.80
C VAL A 194 -13.37 -4.26 11.14
N THR A 195 -12.64 -4.16 12.24
CA THR A 195 -13.17 -4.47 13.58
C THR A 195 -14.20 -3.45 14.07
N SER A 196 -14.15 -2.20 13.57
CA SER A 196 -15.17 -1.17 13.85
C SER A 196 -16.43 -1.32 12.99
N ASN A 197 -16.42 -2.18 11.97
CA ASN A 197 -17.58 -2.41 11.11
C ASN A 197 -18.45 -3.54 11.69
N PRO A 198 -19.67 -3.24 12.20
CA PRO A 198 -20.55 -4.26 12.80
C PRO A 198 -21.03 -5.31 11.79
N ASN A 199 -20.91 -5.05 10.49
CA ASN A 199 -21.27 -5.97 9.42
C ASN A 199 -20.07 -6.85 8.96
N ALA A 200 -18.87 -6.64 9.51
CA ALA A 200 -17.74 -7.50 9.21
C ALA A 200 -17.97 -8.90 9.78
N ASN A 201 -18.04 -9.87 8.89
CA ASN A 201 -18.33 -11.25 9.25
C ASN A 201 -17.24 -12.18 8.73
N PRO A 202 -16.45 -12.85 9.61
CA PRO A 202 -15.43 -13.79 9.20
C PRO A 202 -16.01 -15.02 8.50
N GLY A 203 -17.29 -15.34 8.73
CA GLY A 203 -17.97 -16.43 8.03
C GLY A 203 -18.15 -16.24 6.53
N LEU A 204 -17.91 -15.03 6.01
CA LEU A 204 -17.86 -14.78 4.58
C LEU A 204 -16.55 -15.25 3.95
N ILE A 205 -15.51 -15.50 4.75
CA ILE A 205 -14.23 -15.98 4.30
C ILE A 205 -14.23 -17.51 4.37
N PRO A 206 -13.90 -18.26 3.31
CA PRO A 206 -13.90 -19.72 3.33
C PRO A 206 -13.05 -20.33 4.46
N MET A 207 -11.93 -19.71 4.85
CA MET A 207 -11.13 -20.13 6.00
C MET A 207 -11.82 -19.88 7.36
N GLY A 208 -12.94 -19.17 7.43
CA GLY A 208 -13.75 -18.94 8.61
C GLY A 208 -13.19 -17.94 9.64
N HIS A 209 -12.12 -17.22 9.31
CA HIS A 209 -11.51 -16.20 10.18
C HIS A 209 -10.99 -15.02 9.37
N PHE A 210 -10.82 -13.88 10.02
CA PHE A 210 -10.14 -12.72 9.41
C PHE A 210 -8.66 -13.03 9.18
N GLY A 211 -8.09 -12.47 8.09
CA GLY A 211 -6.64 -12.42 7.91
C GLY A 211 -6.00 -11.53 8.97
N LYS A 212 -4.74 -11.77 9.26
CA LYS A 212 -3.92 -10.92 10.13
C LYS A 212 -3.11 -9.94 9.29
N VAL A 213 -2.70 -8.83 9.90
CA VAL A 213 -1.81 -7.85 9.28
C VAL A 213 -0.53 -8.52 8.78
N ASP A 214 0.02 -9.47 9.55
CA ASP A 214 1.23 -10.20 9.18
C ASP A 214 1.06 -11.09 7.93
N ASP A 215 -0.14 -11.58 7.63
CA ASP A 215 -0.40 -12.34 6.41
C ASP A 215 -0.16 -11.48 5.16
N VAL A 216 -0.58 -10.22 5.21
CA VAL A 216 -0.37 -9.26 4.12
C VAL A 216 1.08 -8.74 4.10
N ALA A 217 1.65 -8.46 5.27
CA ALA A 217 3.00 -7.93 5.41
C ALA A 217 4.08 -8.93 4.94
N SER A 218 3.87 -10.23 5.17
CA SER A 218 4.76 -11.29 4.67
C SER A 218 4.80 -11.34 3.13
N VAL A 219 3.65 -11.16 2.48
CA VAL A 219 3.57 -11.08 1.01
C VAL A 219 4.24 -9.80 0.50
N ALA A 220 4.07 -8.67 1.19
CA ALA A 220 4.76 -7.43 0.83
C ALA A 220 6.29 -7.60 0.91
N LEU A 221 6.81 -8.27 1.95
CA LEU A 221 8.23 -8.59 2.05
C LEU A 221 8.70 -9.53 0.93
N MET A 222 7.94 -10.57 0.62
CA MET A 222 8.23 -11.47 -0.50
C MET A 222 8.35 -10.67 -1.81
N LEU A 223 7.41 -9.77 -2.10
CA LEU A 223 7.45 -8.94 -3.31
C LEU A 223 8.58 -7.92 -3.30
N ALA A 224 8.98 -7.41 -2.13
CA ALA A 224 10.10 -6.50 -1.99
C ALA A 224 11.47 -7.18 -2.22
N THR A 225 11.58 -8.48 -1.93
CA THR A 225 12.83 -9.24 -2.00
C THR A 225 12.95 -10.12 -3.25
N ASN A 226 11.84 -10.42 -3.94
CA ASN A 226 11.84 -11.23 -5.15
C ASN A 226 11.85 -10.35 -6.40
N GLU A 227 12.89 -10.47 -7.21
CA GLU A 227 13.05 -9.67 -8.43
C GLU A 227 12.46 -10.29 -9.70
N TYR A 228 11.95 -11.52 -9.59
CA TYR A 228 11.38 -12.25 -10.75
C TYR A 228 9.84 -12.21 -10.76
N ILE A 229 9.19 -11.60 -9.75
CA ILE A 229 7.74 -11.44 -9.69
C ILE A 229 7.40 -10.00 -10.08
N THR A 230 6.71 -9.81 -11.21
CA THR A 230 6.20 -8.50 -11.65
C THR A 230 4.88 -8.64 -12.41
N GLY A 231 4.02 -7.62 -12.34
CA GLY A 231 2.72 -7.61 -12.99
C GLY A 231 1.69 -8.54 -12.34
N GLN A 232 1.95 -9.03 -11.13
CA GLN A 232 1.06 -9.99 -10.47
C GLN A 232 0.13 -9.30 -9.46
N THR A 233 -1.05 -9.89 -9.28
CA THR A 233 -1.94 -9.60 -8.16
C THR A 233 -1.97 -10.80 -7.24
N ILE A 234 -1.36 -10.68 -6.07
CA ILE A 234 -1.33 -11.77 -5.09
C ILE A 234 -2.54 -11.65 -4.16
N SER A 235 -3.41 -12.63 -4.21
CA SER A 235 -4.59 -12.73 -3.36
C SER A 235 -4.21 -13.21 -1.95
N VAL A 236 -4.55 -12.40 -0.91
CA VAL A 236 -4.40 -12.74 0.51
C VAL A 236 -5.79 -12.66 1.13
N ASN A 237 -6.63 -13.66 0.84
CA ASN A 237 -8.08 -13.54 1.00
C ASN A 237 -8.77 -14.76 1.62
N GLY A 238 -8.02 -15.72 2.18
CA GLY A 238 -8.59 -16.90 2.84
C GLY A 238 -9.49 -17.77 1.94
N GLY A 239 -9.22 -17.76 0.62
CA GLY A 239 -9.99 -18.52 -0.37
C GLY A 239 -11.25 -17.81 -0.89
N TRP A 240 -11.48 -16.55 -0.54
CA TRP A 240 -12.67 -15.81 -0.98
C TRP A 240 -12.73 -15.64 -2.52
N PHE A 241 -11.59 -15.48 -3.15
CA PHE A 241 -11.45 -15.47 -4.60
C PHE A 241 -10.23 -16.28 -5.01
N MET A 242 -10.43 -17.22 -5.92
CA MET A 242 -9.39 -18.10 -6.45
C MET A 242 -9.15 -17.74 -7.93
N THR A 243 -7.89 -17.61 -8.33
CA THR A 243 -7.45 -17.34 -9.71
C THR A 243 -6.76 -18.57 -10.29
#